data_0f2d5916eea462e8c68256fac017790d
#
_entry.id   0f2d5916eea462e8c68256fac017790d
#
_cell.length_a   1.000
_cell.length_b   1.000
_cell.length_c   1.000
_cell.angle_alpha   90.00
_cell.angle_beta   90.00
_cell.angle_gamma   90.00
#
_symmetry.space_group_name_H-M   'P 1'
#
loop_
_entity.id
_entity.type
_entity.pdbx_description
1 polymer ?
#
loop_
_entity_poly.entity_id
_entity_poly.type
_entity_poly.pdbx_seq_one_letter_code
_entity_poly.pdbx_strand_id
1 'polypeptide(L)'
;MDFKNKTVLITGGCSGIGKIMGRKSLERGCSKLIIWDINEVGLLQTKEEFSKIGGEISTYKVDISNLDEIKINAQRVRTEVGTVDVLINNAGIVVGKYFHEHTHDQIEKSMHINSNAPMHIALEFLPGMISKNSGAVCNIASSAGLISNPKMSVYAASKWAVIGWGDSVRLEMEQLKKNISVTTIMPFFINTGMFDGVKSKVLPILEPEKTSERIIKAIENETKMLGMPLPYWFIRFSQGILPIPIFDWVMKNVFGIYDTMKEFTGRK
;
A
#
# COMPACT_ATOMS: atom_id res chain seq x y z
N MET A 1 11.86 12.61 -5.13
CA MET A 1 10.78 12.90 -6.12
C MET A 1 9.95 14.09 -5.64
N ASP A 2 9.78 15.15 -6.43
CA ASP A 2 8.86 16.26 -6.11
C ASP A 2 7.47 15.97 -6.70
N PHE A 3 6.40 16.26 -5.98
CA PHE A 3 5.02 16.10 -6.47
C PHE A 3 4.55 17.23 -7.37
N LYS A 4 5.23 18.39 -7.34
CA LYS A 4 4.85 19.58 -8.14
C LYS A 4 4.80 19.26 -9.63
N ASN A 5 3.69 19.56 -10.25
CA ASN A 5 3.41 19.31 -11.68
C ASN A 5 3.45 17.83 -12.09
N LYS A 6 3.29 16.88 -11.17
CA LYS A 6 3.29 15.44 -11.44
C LYS A 6 1.88 14.90 -11.64
N THR A 7 1.80 13.80 -12.37
CA THR A 7 0.62 12.95 -12.49
C THR A 7 0.75 11.81 -11.49
N VAL A 8 -0.19 11.74 -10.54
CA VAL A 8 -0.20 10.76 -9.46
C VAL A 8 -1.38 9.81 -9.65
N LEU A 9 -1.15 8.50 -9.60
CA LEU A 9 -2.20 7.47 -9.58
C LEU A 9 -2.21 6.77 -8.23
N ILE A 10 -3.39 6.67 -7.60
CA ILE A 10 -3.59 5.98 -6.32
C ILE A 10 -4.70 4.96 -6.45
N THR A 11 -4.43 3.71 -6.07
CA THR A 11 -5.45 2.67 -5.93
C THR A 11 -6.06 2.67 -4.53
N GLY A 12 -7.38 2.47 -4.41
CA GLY A 12 -8.09 2.58 -3.13
C GLY A 12 -8.10 4.00 -2.58
N GLY A 13 -8.24 5.01 -3.47
CA GLY A 13 -8.11 6.42 -3.13
C GLY A 13 -9.35 7.09 -2.57
N CYS A 14 -10.48 6.36 -2.41
CA CYS A 14 -11.71 6.93 -1.88
C CYS A 14 -11.84 6.85 -0.35
N SER A 15 -10.92 6.17 0.33
CA SER A 15 -11.02 5.98 1.77
C SER A 15 -9.65 5.81 2.45
N GLY A 16 -9.65 5.88 3.79
CA GLY A 16 -8.48 5.60 4.61
C GLY A 16 -7.26 6.42 4.22
N ILE A 17 -6.07 5.80 4.29
CA ILE A 17 -4.81 6.47 3.95
C ILE A 17 -4.70 6.80 2.46
N GLY A 18 -5.36 6.05 1.57
CA GLY A 18 -5.37 6.33 0.13
C GLY A 18 -5.97 7.71 -0.16
N LYS A 19 -7.15 8.01 0.43
CA LYS A 19 -7.78 9.32 0.29
C LYS A 19 -6.91 10.44 0.88
N ILE A 20 -6.31 10.20 2.05
CA ILE A 20 -5.42 11.19 2.69
C ILE A 20 -4.18 11.44 1.84
N MET A 21 -3.56 10.40 1.28
CA MET A 21 -2.41 10.54 0.38
C MET A 21 -2.78 11.30 -0.90
N GLY A 22 -3.98 11.06 -1.47
CA GLY A 22 -4.49 11.82 -2.60
C GLY A 22 -4.58 13.32 -2.31
N ARG A 23 -5.21 13.69 -1.20
CA ARG A 23 -5.29 15.08 -0.73
C ARG A 23 -3.89 15.69 -0.53
N LYS A 24 -3.00 14.97 0.15
CA LYS A 24 -1.62 15.46 0.40
C LYS A 24 -0.79 15.60 -0.88
N SER A 25 -1.06 14.81 -1.90
CA SER A 25 -0.43 14.97 -3.22
C SER A 25 -0.88 16.27 -3.90
N LEU A 26 -2.18 16.60 -3.83
CA LEU A 26 -2.71 17.87 -4.32
C LEU A 26 -2.15 19.07 -3.55
N GLU A 27 -2.10 19.00 -2.23
CA GLU A 27 -1.51 20.05 -1.36
C GLU A 27 -0.04 20.29 -1.70
N ARG A 28 0.67 19.31 -2.30
CA ARG A 28 2.04 19.42 -2.81
C ARG A 28 2.14 19.87 -4.28
N GLY A 29 1.01 20.21 -4.87
CA GLY A 29 0.96 20.76 -6.22
C GLY A 29 1.04 19.72 -7.34
N CYS A 30 0.63 18.47 -7.11
CA CYS A 30 0.45 17.55 -8.22
C CYS A 30 -0.59 18.14 -9.20
N SER A 31 -0.27 18.11 -10.49
CA SER A 31 -1.14 18.70 -11.51
C SER A 31 -2.32 17.82 -11.88
N LYS A 32 -2.13 16.50 -11.79
CA LYS A 32 -3.17 15.50 -12.12
C LYS A 32 -3.19 14.40 -11.06
N LEU A 33 -4.36 14.17 -10.47
CA LEU A 33 -4.59 13.07 -9.54
C LEU A 33 -5.58 12.08 -10.14
N ILE A 34 -5.14 10.83 -10.27
CA ILE A 34 -5.93 9.72 -10.78
C ILE A 34 -6.28 8.81 -9.59
N ILE A 35 -7.56 8.54 -9.42
CA ILE A 35 -8.06 7.68 -8.34
C ILE A 35 -8.72 6.45 -8.95
N TRP A 36 -8.21 5.28 -8.62
CA TRP A 36 -8.84 4.00 -8.89
C TRP A 36 -9.45 3.44 -7.62
N ASP A 37 -10.74 3.13 -7.67
CA ASP A 37 -11.46 2.52 -6.55
C ASP A 37 -12.64 1.69 -7.08
N ILE A 38 -13.08 0.71 -6.32
CA ILE A 38 -14.30 -0.06 -6.64
C ILE A 38 -15.57 0.68 -6.21
N ASN A 39 -15.46 1.62 -5.27
CA ASN A 39 -16.58 2.36 -4.70
C ASN A 39 -16.94 3.59 -5.55
N GLU A 40 -17.91 3.43 -6.43
CA GLU A 40 -18.35 4.47 -7.37
C GLU A 40 -18.88 5.73 -6.66
N VAL A 41 -19.66 5.57 -5.60
CA VAL A 41 -20.18 6.70 -4.80
C VAL A 41 -19.02 7.45 -4.13
N GLY A 42 -18.06 6.69 -3.57
CA GLY A 42 -16.85 7.27 -2.98
C GLY A 42 -15.99 8.03 -3.98
N LEU A 43 -15.92 7.56 -5.24
CA LEU A 43 -15.20 8.25 -6.32
C LEU A 43 -15.82 9.61 -6.63
N LEU A 44 -17.16 9.70 -6.75
CA LEU A 44 -17.86 10.95 -7.00
C LEU A 44 -17.65 11.97 -5.86
N GLN A 45 -17.84 11.51 -4.62
CA GLN A 45 -17.64 12.36 -3.43
C GLN A 45 -16.19 12.85 -3.31
N THR A 46 -15.22 11.97 -3.54
CA THR A 46 -13.80 12.32 -3.45
C THR A 46 -13.40 13.29 -4.56
N LYS A 47 -13.94 13.11 -5.77
CA LYS A 47 -13.72 14.05 -6.89
C LYS A 47 -14.25 15.44 -6.57
N GLU A 48 -15.48 15.54 -6.05
CA GLU A 48 -16.07 16.81 -5.64
C GLU A 48 -15.25 17.50 -4.53
N GLU A 49 -14.85 16.75 -3.51
CA GLU A 49 -14.04 17.26 -2.40
C GLU A 49 -12.69 17.78 -2.89
N PHE A 50 -11.99 16.99 -3.71
CA PHE A 50 -10.63 17.30 -4.16
C PHE A 50 -10.57 18.39 -5.23
N SER A 51 -11.63 18.56 -6.04
CA SER A 51 -11.70 19.65 -7.01
C SER A 51 -11.61 21.05 -6.37
N LYS A 52 -11.90 21.15 -5.06
CA LYS A 52 -11.79 22.39 -4.28
C LYS A 52 -10.35 22.71 -3.83
N ILE A 53 -9.44 21.72 -3.92
CA ILE A 53 -8.04 21.89 -3.51
C ILE A 53 -7.18 22.41 -4.67
N GLY A 54 -7.44 21.90 -5.88
CA GLY A 54 -6.71 22.21 -7.11
C GLY A 54 -6.26 20.96 -7.86
N GLY A 55 -5.66 21.15 -9.03
CA GLY A 55 -5.28 20.05 -9.92
C GLY A 55 -6.47 19.44 -10.69
N GLU A 56 -6.15 18.63 -11.67
CA GLU A 56 -7.12 17.86 -12.46
C GLU A 56 -7.38 16.51 -11.78
N ILE A 57 -8.65 16.19 -11.47
CA ILE A 57 -9.04 14.97 -10.79
C ILE A 57 -9.73 14.03 -11.76
N SER A 58 -9.11 12.88 -12.03
CA SER A 58 -9.67 11.79 -12.84
C SER A 58 -9.99 10.60 -11.94
N THR A 59 -11.23 10.10 -12.03
CA THR A 59 -11.68 8.97 -11.22
C THR A 59 -12.14 7.83 -12.12
N TYR A 60 -11.72 6.60 -11.79
CA TYR A 60 -12.10 5.40 -12.54
C TYR A 60 -12.59 4.35 -11.55
N LYS A 61 -13.78 3.79 -11.83
CA LYS A 61 -14.25 2.60 -11.13
C LYS A 61 -13.48 1.40 -11.67
N VAL A 62 -12.67 0.78 -10.83
CA VAL A 62 -11.81 -0.35 -11.20
C VAL A 62 -11.84 -1.39 -10.10
N ASP A 63 -12.29 -2.60 -10.42
CA ASP A 63 -12.00 -3.77 -9.59
C ASP A 63 -10.61 -4.30 -9.93
N ILE A 64 -9.64 -3.99 -9.09
CA ILE A 64 -8.26 -4.43 -9.30
C ILE A 64 -8.03 -5.93 -9.10
N SER A 65 -9.04 -6.69 -8.67
CA SER A 65 -8.98 -8.16 -8.69
C SER A 65 -9.19 -8.72 -10.11
N ASN A 66 -9.70 -7.89 -11.02
CA ASN A 66 -9.94 -8.22 -12.42
C ASN A 66 -8.83 -7.65 -13.32
N LEU A 67 -8.04 -8.55 -13.92
CA LEU A 67 -6.91 -8.16 -14.79
C LEU A 67 -7.35 -7.38 -16.01
N ASP A 68 -8.50 -7.70 -16.61
CA ASP A 68 -8.98 -7.03 -17.81
C ASP A 68 -9.41 -5.58 -17.48
N GLU A 69 -10.03 -5.35 -16.31
CA GLU A 69 -10.34 -4.01 -15.86
C GLU A 69 -9.07 -3.17 -15.61
N ILE A 70 -8.01 -3.79 -15.07
CA ILE A 70 -6.70 -3.12 -14.92
C ILE A 70 -6.19 -2.68 -16.29
N LYS A 71 -6.14 -3.58 -17.28
CA LYS A 71 -5.61 -3.28 -18.63
C LYS A 71 -6.43 -2.20 -19.34
N ILE A 72 -7.76 -2.34 -19.34
CA ILE A 72 -8.67 -1.39 -19.98
C ILE A 72 -8.50 0.01 -19.38
N ASN A 73 -8.52 0.12 -18.04
CA ASN A 73 -8.41 1.42 -17.40
C ASN A 73 -6.99 1.99 -17.43
N ALA A 74 -5.95 1.15 -17.46
CA ALA A 74 -4.59 1.63 -17.71
C ALA A 74 -4.45 2.23 -19.12
N GLN A 75 -5.05 1.60 -20.13
CA GLN A 75 -5.10 2.17 -21.48
C GLN A 75 -5.88 3.48 -21.53
N ARG A 76 -7.02 3.58 -20.83
CA ARG A 76 -7.78 4.83 -20.72
C ARG A 76 -6.95 5.93 -20.07
N VAL A 77 -6.26 5.65 -18.95
CA VAL A 77 -5.38 6.61 -18.29
C VAL A 77 -4.29 7.12 -19.25
N ARG A 78 -3.64 6.24 -20.00
CA ARG A 78 -2.61 6.63 -20.98
C ARG A 78 -3.17 7.56 -22.07
N THR A 79 -4.40 7.32 -22.51
CA THR A 79 -5.03 8.09 -23.60
C THR A 79 -5.63 9.41 -23.07
N GLU A 80 -6.34 9.38 -21.95
CA GLU A 80 -7.11 10.50 -21.43
C GLU A 80 -6.24 11.47 -20.59
N VAL A 81 -5.25 10.94 -19.84
CA VAL A 81 -4.47 11.71 -18.87
C VAL A 81 -2.99 11.81 -19.27
N GLY A 82 -2.43 10.72 -19.80
CA GLY A 82 -1.02 10.63 -20.21
C GLY A 82 -0.18 9.76 -19.28
N THR A 83 1.11 10.08 -19.18
CA THR A 83 2.08 9.30 -18.41
C THR A 83 1.89 9.53 -16.89
N VAL A 84 1.82 8.46 -16.13
CA VAL A 84 1.83 8.50 -14.66
C VAL A 84 3.27 8.68 -14.17
N ASP A 85 3.50 9.69 -13.34
CA ASP A 85 4.81 9.96 -12.74
C ASP A 85 4.97 9.24 -11.39
N VAL A 86 3.90 9.16 -10.59
CA VAL A 86 3.89 8.53 -9.28
C VAL A 86 2.74 7.52 -9.21
N LEU A 87 3.06 6.26 -9.02
CA LEU A 87 2.10 5.19 -8.78
C LEU A 87 2.10 4.80 -7.30
N ILE A 88 0.94 4.91 -6.64
CA ILE A 88 0.75 4.46 -5.26
C ILE A 88 -0.19 3.26 -5.22
N ASN A 89 0.37 2.07 -5.13
CA ASN A 89 -0.34 0.82 -4.92
C ASN A 89 -0.77 0.73 -3.45
N ASN A 90 -1.99 1.19 -3.15
CA ASN A 90 -2.51 1.29 -1.79
C ASN A 90 -3.70 0.39 -1.53
N ALA A 91 -4.53 0.08 -2.51
CA ALA A 91 -5.71 -0.78 -2.31
C ALA A 91 -5.33 -2.13 -1.71
N GLY A 92 -6.16 -2.62 -0.81
CA GLY A 92 -5.93 -3.90 -0.14
C GLY A 92 -7.10 -4.30 0.74
N ILE A 93 -7.16 -5.58 1.04
CA ILE A 93 -8.16 -6.19 1.93
C ILE A 93 -7.49 -7.04 3.00
N VAL A 94 -8.19 -7.27 4.10
CA VAL A 94 -7.78 -8.21 5.15
C VAL A 94 -8.94 -9.16 5.47
N VAL A 95 -8.62 -10.45 5.54
CA VAL A 95 -9.51 -11.50 6.07
C VAL A 95 -8.86 -12.03 7.35
N GLY A 96 -9.44 -11.67 8.49
CA GLY A 96 -8.87 -11.93 9.82
C GLY A 96 -9.43 -13.21 10.44
N LYS A 97 -9.07 -14.38 9.90
CA LYS A 97 -9.54 -15.71 10.32
C LYS A 97 -8.37 -16.66 10.54
N TYR A 98 -8.58 -17.71 11.33
CA TYR A 98 -7.66 -18.85 11.33
C TYR A 98 -7.64 -19.50 9.95
N PHE A 99 -6.50 -20.09 9.54
CA PHE A 99 -6.31 -20.56 8.17
C PHE A 99 -7.38 -21.59 7.74
N HIS A 100 -7.73 -22.52 8.61
CA HIS A 100 -8.75 -23.55 8.32
C HIS A 100 -10.19 -23.01 8.20
N GLU A 101 -10.41 -21.74 8.54
CA GLU A 101 -11.71 -21.06 8.41
C GLU A 101 -11.84 -20.27 7.09
N HIS A 102 -10.76 -20.20 6.28
CA HIS A 102 -10.79 -19.51 5.00
C HIS A 102 -11.51 -20.36 3.95
N THR A 103 -12.17 -19.66 3.01
CA THR A 103 -12.60 -20.27 1.75
C THR A 103 -11.55 -20.05 0.67
N HIS A 104 -11.57 -20.89 -0.40
CA HIS A 104 -10.69 -20.70 -1.56
C HIS A 104 -10.83 -19.30 -2.14
N ASP A 105 -12.06 -18.81 -2.33
CA ASP A 105 -12.32 -17.44 -2.84
C ASP A 105 -11.69 -16.34 -1.99
N GLN A 106 -11.69 -16.49 -0.66
CA GLN A 106 -11.05 -15.52 0.24
C GLN A 106 -9.53 -15.53 0.09
N ILE A 107 -8.93 -16.70 -0.15
CA ILE A 107 -7.49 -16.84 -0.41
C ILE A 107 -7.16 -16.16 -1.74
N GLU A 108 -7.84 -16.56 -2.82
CA GLU A 108 -7.62 -16.01 -4.16
C GLU A 108 -7.82 -14.50 -4.19
N LYS A 109 -8.94 -14.01 -3.69
CA LYS A 109 -9.24 -12.58 -3.66
C LYS A 109 -8.20 -11.77 -2.87
N SER A 110 -7.74 -12.31 -1.73
CA SER A 110 -6.70 -11.64 -0.93
C SER A 110 -5.37 -11.57 -1.69
N MET A 111 -4.96 -12.64 -2.36
CA MET A 111 -3.74 -12.69 -3.15
C MET A 111 -3.86 -11.79 -4.39
N HIS A 112 -4.97 -11.86 -5.12
CA HIS A 112 -5.20 -11.01 -6.30
C HIS A 112 -5.14 -9.53 -5.95
N ILE A 113 -5.88 -9.06 -4.95
CA ILE A 113 -5.93 -7.64 -4.61
C ILE A 113 -4.63 -7.15 -3.97
N ASN A 114 -4.10 -7.90 -2.99
CA ASN A 114 -2.99 -7.40 -2.19
C ASN A 114 -1.61 -7.58 -2.84
N SER A 115 -1.43 -8.55 -3.76
CA SER A 115 -0.13 -8.85 -4.35
C SER A 115 -0.11 -8.83 -5.87
N ASN A 116 -1.03 -9.52 -6.55
CA ASN A 116 -0.99 -9.61 -8.02
C ASN A 116 -1.35 -8.27 -8.67
N ALA A 117 -2.40 -7.59 -8.19
CA ALA A 117 -2.84 -6.31 -8.73
C ALA A 117 -1.74 -5.24 -8.70
N PRO A 118 -0.99 -5.00 -7.59
CA PRO A 118 0.16 -4.11 -7.59
C PRO A 118 1.19 -4.41 -8.69
N MET A 119 1.45 -5.70 -8.95
CA MET A 119 2.39 -6.13 -9.99
C MET A 119 1.84 -5.81 -11.37
N HIS A 120 0.58 -6.17 -11.64
CA HIS A 120 -0.07 -5.90 -12.93
C HIS A 120 -0.19 -4.40 -13.21
N ILE A 121 -0.58 -3.60 -12.21
CA ILE A 121 -0.70 -2.15 -12.36
C ILE A 121 0.67 -1.52 -12.62
N ALA A 122 1.70 -1.95 -11.88
CA ALA A 122 3.06 -1.47 -12.14
C ALA A 122 3.55 -1.85 -13.55
N LEU A 123 3.23 -3.05 -14.03
CA LEU A 123 3.57 -3.49 -15.39
C LEU A 123 2.97 -2.58 -16.47
N GLU A 124 1.77 -2.03 -16.24
CA GLU A 124 1.11 -1.11 -17.18
C GLU A 124 1.73 0.29 -17.21
N PHE A 125 2.27 0.77 -16.09
CA PHE A 125 2.76 2.16 -16.00
C PHE A 125 4.28 2.29 -15.97
N LEU A 126 5.01 1.29 -15.51
CA LEU A 126 6.47 1.30 -15.43
C LEU A 126 7.17 1.52 -16.79
N PRO A 127 6.70 0.96 -17.93
CA PRO A 127 7.30 1.24 -19.24
C PRO A 127 7.31 2.73 -19.60
N GLY A 128 6.24 3.46 -19.28
CA GLY A 128 6.18 4.91 -19.50
C GLY A 128 7.19 5.68 -18.62
N MET A 129 7.35 5.27 -17.39
CA MET A 129 8.37 5.84 -16.47
C MET A 129 9.78 5.53 -16.98
N ILE A 130 10.03 4.30 -17.47
CA ILE A 130 11.33 3.88 -18.04
C ILE A 130 11.67 4.69 -19.28
N SER A 131 10.71 4.89 -20.18
CA SER A 131 10.89 5.71 -21.39
C SER A 131 11.23 7.17 -21.06
N LYS A 132 10.55 7.74 -20.06
CA LYS A 132 10.79 9.10 -19.56
C LYS A 132 12.04 9.22 -18.69
N ASN A 133 12.63 8.09 -18.27
CA ASN A 133 13.69 7.99 -17.27
C ASN A 133 13.41 8.77 -15.98
N SER A 134 12.16 8.76 -15.53
CA SER A 134 11.70 9.43 -14.32
C SER A 134 10.40 8.82 -13.82
N GLY A 135 10.32 8.52 -12.54
CA GLY A 135 9.10 7.98 -11.94
C GLY A 135 9.27 7.52 -10.50
N ALA A 136 8.16 7.24 -9.85
CA ALA A 136 8.14 6.65 -8.52
C ALA A 136 7.02 5.61 -8.41
N VAL A 137 7.34 4.44 -7.85
CA VAL A 137 6.38 3.41 -7.47
C VAL A 137 6.41 3.26 -5.95
N CYS A 138 5.26 3.46 -5.32
CA CYS A 138 5.09 3.26 -3.87
C CYS A 138 4.14 2.10 -3.62
N ASN A 139 4.59 1.11 -2.87
CA ASN A 139 3.81 -0.07 -2.53
C ASN A 139 3.45 -0.06 -1.03
N ILE A 140 2.15 -0.04 -0.73
CA ILE A 140 1.68 -0.16 0.66
C ILE A 140 1.61 -1.65 1.03
N ALA A 141 2.70 -2.13 1.60
CA ALA A 141 2.79 -3.45 2.19
C ALA A 141 2.22 -3.46 3.63
N SER A 142 2.89 -4.08 4.57
CA SER A 142 2.52 -4.13 6.00
C SER A 142 3.68 -4.66 6.81
N SER A 143 3.71 -4.36 8.11
CA SER A 143 4.56 -5.08 9.07
C SER A 143 4.28 -6.59 9.11
N ALA A 144 3.06 -7.01 8.77
CA ALA A 144 2.70 -8.42 8.61
C ALA A 144 3.44 -9.11 7.44
N GLY A 145 4.01 -8.34 6.50
CA GLY A 145 4.92 -8.84 5.47
C GLY A 145 6.34 -9.13 5.96
N LEU A 146 6.62 -9.00 7.25
CA LEU A 146 7.91 -9.38 7.87
C LEU A 146 7.72 -10.17 9.17
N ILE A 147 6.61 -9.94 9.89
CA ILE A 147 6.30 -10.65 11.13
C ILE A 147 4.90 -11.20 11.00
N SER A 148 4.79 -12.52 10.95
CA SER A 148 3.51 -13.20 10.85
C SER A 148 2.72 -13.11 12.15
N ASN A 149 1.39 -13.08 12.03
CA ASN A 149 0.44 -13.02 13.13
C ASN A 149 -0.61 -14.12 12.99
N PRO A 150 -1.08 -14.72 14.08
CA PRO A 150 -2.29 -15.55 14.03
C PRO A 150 -3.47 -14.80 13.40
N LYS A 151 -4.33 -15.50 12.69
CA LYS A 151 -5.49 -14.99 11.93
C LYS A 151 -5.13 -14.07 10.74
N MET A 152 -3.86 -14.00 10.35
CA MET A 152 -3.41 -13.16 9.22
C MET A 152 -2.60 -13.96 8.19
N SER A 153 -2.68 -15.29 8.15
CA SER A 153 -1.80 -16.13 7.32
C SER A 153 -1.81 -15.73 5.84
N VAL A 154 -2.98 -15.62 5.22
CA VAL A 154 -3.12 -15.24 3.79
C VAL A 154 -2.72 -13.78 3.58
N TYR A 155 -3.15 -12.88 4.47
CA TYR A 155 -2.77 -11.47 4.41
C TYR A 155 -1.25 -11.30 4.52
N ALA A 156 -0.62 -11.96 5.50
CA ALA A 156 0.84 -11.93 5.67
C ALA A 156 1.55 -12.41 4.40
N ALA A 157 1.15 -13.57 3.85
CA ALA A 157 1.71 -14.10 2.61
C ALA A 157 1.64 -13.08 1.46
N SER A 158 0.48 -12.43 1.28
CA SER A 158 0.32 -11.41 0.25
C SER A 158 1.23 -10.19 0.45
N LYS A 159 1.45 -9.77 1.70
CA LYS A 159 2.31 -8.61 2.01
C LYS A 159 3.81 -8.96 1.95
N TRP A 160 4.21 -10.20 2.25
CA TRP A 160 5.54 -10.72 1.98
C TRP A 160 5.85 -10.70 0.47
N ALA A 161 4.89 -11.12 -0.36
CA ALA A 161 5.02 -11.09 -1.82
C ALA A 161 5.31 -9.66 -2.33
N VAL A 162 4.56 -8.66 -1.85
CA VAL A 162 4.76 -7.25 -2.24
C VAL A 162 6.13 -6.72 -1.82
N ILE A 163 6.63 -7.10 -0.63
CA ILE A 163 7.94 -6.65 -0.17
C ILE A 163 9.04 -7.24 -1.04
N GLY A 164 9.03 -8.56 -1.28
CA GLY A 164 10.04 -9.23 -2.10
C GLY A 164 10.03 -8.74 -3.54
N TRP A 165 8.85 -8.63 -4.15
CA TRP A 165 8.69 -8.09 -5.49
C TRP A 165 9.15 -6.64 -5.59
N GLY A 166 8.71 -5.78 -4.67
CA GLY A 166 9.06 -4.35 -4.70
C GLY A 166 10.56 -4.12 -4.55
N ASP A 167 11.24 -4.91 -3.70
CA ASP A 167 12.70 -4.83 -3.55
C ASP A 167 13.43 -5.32 -4.81
N SER A 168 12.93 -6.39 -5.45
CA SER A 168 13.48 -6.89 -6.71
C SER A 168 13.35 -5.85 -7.83
N VAL A 169 12.17 -5.25 -8.03
CA VAL A 169 11.97 -4.19 -9.05
C VAL A 169 12.87 -2.98 -8.79
N ARG A 170 13.06 -2.59 -7.53
CA ARG A 170 14.00 -1.54 -7.17
C ARG A 170 15.42 -1.85 -7.67
N LEU A 171 15.90 -3.05 -7.40
CA LEU A 171 17.24 -3.51 -7.85
C LEU A 171 17.33 -3.56 -9.38
N GLU A 172 16.26 -3.96 -10.08
CA GLU A 172 16.20 -3.93 -11.54
C GLU A 172 16.34 -2.49 -12.08
N MET A 173 15.64 -1.51 -11.49
CA MET A 173 15.76 -0.11 -11.89
C MET A 173 17.17 0.44 -11.64
N GLU A 174 17.79 0.08 -10.52
CA GLU A 174 19.19 0.43 -10.22
C GLU A 174 20.15 -0.21 -11.25
N GLN A 175 19.99 -1.51 -11.58
CA GLN A 175 20.81 -2.22 -12.57
C GLN A 175 20.65 -1.61 -13.97
N LEU A 176 19.43 -1.28 -14.36
CA LEU A 176 19.10 -0.62 -15.62
C LEU A 176 19.50 0.87 -15.65
N LYS A 177 20.03 1.40 -14.57
CA LYS A 177 20.41 2.81 -14.41
C LYS A 177 19.25 3.77 -14.72
N LYS A 178 18.02 3.41 -14.31
CA LYS A 178 16.84 4.24 -14.50
C LYS A 178 16.60 5.10 -13.26
N ASN A 179 16.27 6.37 -13.49
CA ASN A 179 15.89 7.30 -12.44
C ASN A 179 14.44 7.09 -11.99
N ILE A 180 14.17 5.88 -11.48
CA ILE A 180 12.85 5.46 -11.00
C ILE A 180 13.04 4.93 -9.58
N SER A 181 12.36 5.58 -8.63
CA SER A 181 12.37 5.14 -7.24
C SER A 181 11.27 4.10 -6.99
N VAL A 182 11.59 3.09 -6.18
CA VAL A 182 10.61 2.11 -5.69
C VAL A 182 10.65 2.14 -4.17
N THR A 183 9.55 2.56 -3.56
CA THR A 183 9.39 2.71 -2.11
C THR A 183 8.42 1.66 -1.58
N THR A 184 8.85 0.85 -0.62
CA THR A 184 7.99 -0.13 0.06
C THR A 184 7.69 0.33 1.48
N ILE A 185 6.40 0.52 1.79
CA ILE A 185 5.91 0.99 3.08
C ILE A 185 5.39 -0.20 3.89
N MET A 186 5.86 -0.33 5.12
CA MET A 186 5.51 -1.43 6.01
C MET A 186 4.93 -0.88 7.33
N PRO A 187 3.68 -0.38 7.30
CA PRO A 187 3.03 0.13 8.49
C PRO A 187 2.53 -1.00 9.39
N PHE A 188 2.52 -0.74 10.69
CA PHE A 188 1.71 -1.47 11.65
C PHE A 188 0.23 -1.13 11.47
N PHE A 189 -0.64 -1.52 12.37
CA PHE A 189 -2.06 -1.20 12.29
C PHE A 189 -2.29 0.31 12.25
N ILE A 190 -3.13 0.76 11.32
CA ILE A 190 -3.52 2.17 11.15
C ILE A 190 -5.01 2.29 11.47
N ASN A 191 -5.38 3.31 12.23
CA ASN A 191 -6.77 3.56 12.64
C ASN A 191 -7.63 4.13 11.49
N THR A 192 -7.98 3.28 10.53
CA THR A 192 -8.79 3.64 9.34
C THR A 192 -10.08 2.83 9.22
N GLY A 193 -10.44 2.04 10.24
CA GLY A 193 -11.55 1.12 10.21
C GLY A 193 -11.21 -0.26 9.59
N MET A 194 -10.17 -0.39 8.78
CA MET A 194 -9.77 -1.68 8.19
C MET A 194 -9.43 -2.72 9.25
N PHE A 195 -8.87 -2.31 10.37
CA PHE A 195 -8.42 -3.15 11.48
C PHE A 195 -9.22 -2.90 12.77
N ASP A 196 -10.52 -2.63 12.66
CA ASP A 196 -11.36 -2.45 13.84
C ASP A 196 -11.33 -3.70 14.73
N GLY A 197 -11.34 -3.47 16.05
CA GLY A 197 -11.21 -4.51 17.06
C GLY A 197 -9.79 -4.95 17.38
N VAL A 198 -8.77 -4.49 16.63
CA VAL A 198 -7.36 -4.78 16.94
C VAL A 198 -6.93 -4.04 18.21
N LYS A 199 -6.27 -4.76 19.10
CA LYS A 199 -5.65 -4.19 20.31
C LYS A 199 -4.14 -4.45 20.29
N SER A 200 -3.36 -3.43 20.62
CA SER A 200 -1.91 -3.55 20.75
C SER A 200 -1.47 -3.07 22.12
N LYS A 201 -0.65 -3.87 22.82
CA LYS A 201 -0.18 -3.56 24.17
C LYS A 201 1.02 -2.61 24.18
N VAL A 202 1.92 -2.75 23.23
CA VAL A 202 3.23 -2.07 23.24
C VAL A 202 3.38 -1.14 22.03
N LEU A 203 3.12 -1.64 20.83
CA LEU A 203 3.26 -0.83 19.64
C LEU A 203 2.01 0.04 19.43
N PRO A 204 2.16 1.36 19.20
CA PRO A 204 1.00 2.24 19.01
C PRO A 204 0.26 1.92 17.72
N ILE A 205 -1.07 1.96 17.75
CA ILE A 205 -1.90 2.01 16.54
C ILE A 205 -1.63 3.37 15.88
N LEU A 206 -1.32 3.35 14.60
CA LEU A 206 -0.86 4.52 13.88
C LEU A 206 -2.01 5.47 13.54
N GLU A 207 -1.76 6.76 13.65
CA GLU A 207 -2.70 7.80 13.22
C GLU A 207 -2.65 7.97 11.70
N PRO A 208 -3.81 7.95 11.00
CA PRO A 208 -3.87 7.99 9.52
C PRO A 208 -3.18 9.21 8.91
N GLU A 209 -3.42 10.42 9.46
CA GLU A 209 -2.84 11.67 8.93
C GLU A 209 -1.32 11.70 9.02
N LYS A 210 -0.77 11.37 10.19
CA LYS A 210 0.69 11.33 10.40
C LYS A 210 1.35 10.23 9.60
N THR A 211 0.67 9.09 9.47
CA THR A 211 1.15 7.96 8.67
C THR A 211 1.22 8.33 7.20
N SER A 212 0.14 8.90 6.65
CA SER A 212 0.10 9.35 5.25
C SER A 212 1.14 10.43 4.97
N GLU A 213 1.35 11.37 5.90
CA GLU A 213 2.41 12.39 5.79
C GLU A 213 3.80 11.77 5.69
N ARG A 214 4.09 10.76 6.51
CA ARG A 214 5.37 10.04 6.47
C ARG A 214 5.53 9.24 5.18
N ILE A 215 4.45 8.66 4.64
CA ILE A 215 4.48 7.94 3.37
C ILE A 215 4.80 8.90 2.23
N ILE A 216 4.13 10.03 2.13
CA ILE A 216 4.39 11.03 1.09
C ILE A 216 5.83 11.53 1.18
N LYS A 217 6.33 11.85 2.37
CA LYS A 217 7.74 12.22 2.57
C LYS A 217 8.72 11.10 2.18
N ALA A 218 8.35 9.84 2.38
CA ALA A 218 9.18 8.72 1.96
C ALA A 218 9.28 8.63 0.43
N ILE A 219 8.19 8.92 -0.29
CA ILE A 219 8.21 9.02 -1.76
C ILE A 219 9.06 10.20 -2.21
N GLU A 220 8.90 11.39 -1.59
CA GLU A 220 9.70 12.59 -1.88
C GLU A 220 11.20 12.33 -1.70
N ASN A 221 11.57 11.65 -0.62
CA ASN A 221 12.95 11.32 -0.27
C ASN A 221 13.48 10.05 -0.94
N GLU A 222 12.71 9.41 -1.82
CA GLU A 222 13.08 8.18 -2.52
C GLU A 222 13.52 7.05 -1.56
N THR A 223 12.86 6.99 -0.40
CA THR A 223 13.15 6.03 0.66
C THR A 223 12.86 4.62 0.18
N LYS A 224 13.84 3.75 0.18
CA LYS A 224 13.69 2.36 -0.33
C LYS A 224 12.67 1.57 0.47
N MET A 225 12.76 1.61 1.80
CA MET A 225 11.86 0.91 2.71
C MET A 225 11.55 1.78 3.93
N LEU A 226 10.26 1.89 4.28
CA LEU A 226 9.81 2.60 5.49
C LEU A 226 8.98 1.68 6.38
N GLY A 227 9.57 1.23 7.50
CA GLY A 227 8.84 0.55 8.57
C GLY A 227 8.28 1.54 9.60
N MET A 228 7.07 1.32 10.06
CA MET A 228 6.42 2.16 11.08
C MET A 228 5.65 1.28 12.08
N PRO A 229 5.76 1.58 13.41
CA PRO A 229 6.57 2.60 14.10
C PRO A 229 8.07 2.27 14.13
N LEU A 230 8.88 3.17 14.70
CA LEU A 230 10.35 3.03 14.73
C LEU A 230 10.86 1.71 15.33
N PRO A 231 10.27 1.16 16.44
CA PRO A 231 10.69 -0.13 16.99
C PRO A 231 10.62 -1.33 16.03
N TYR A 232 9.92 -1.17 14.92
CA TYR A 232 9.80 -2.17 13.86
C TYR A 232 11.16 -2.68 13.34
N TRP A 233 12.15 -1.81 13.17
CA TRP A 233 13.48 -2.20 12.70
C TRP A 233 14.24 -3.05 13.72
N PHE A 234 14.03 -2.78 15.02
CA PHE A 234 14.57 -3.61 16.09
C PHE A 234 13.97 -5.01 16.06
N ILE A 235 12.66 -5.13 15.84
CA ILE A 235 11.98 -6.42 15.74
C ILE A 235 12.51 -7.20 14.54
N ARG A 236 12.68 -6.56 13.39
CA ARG A 236 13.26 -7.20 12.19
C ARG A 236 14.70 -7.69 12.44
N PHE A 237 15.52 -6.89 13.07
CA PHE A 237 16.89 -7.25 13.45
C PHE A 237 16.90 -8.47 14.39
N SER A 238 16.04 -8.45 15.41
CA SER A 238 15.90 -9.55 16.36
C SER A 238 15.48 -10.85 15.68
N GLN A 239 14.60 -10.79 14.67
CA GLN A 239 14.18 -11.95 13.88
C GLN A 239 15.35 -12.61 13.13
N GLY A 240 16.33 -11.82 12.69
CA GLY A 240 17.50 -12.35 12.00
C GLY A 240 18.56 -12.99 12.90
N ILE A 241 18.52 -12.72 14.21
CA ILE A 241 19.56 -13.16 15.17
C ILE A 241 19.02 -14.20 16.16
N LEU A 242 17.78 -14.03 16.64
CA LEU A 242 17.23 -14.91 17.67
C LEU A 242 16.74 -16.24 17.08
N PRO A 243 17.01 -17.38 17.73
CA PRO A 243 16.33 -18.63 17.42
C PRO A 243 14.81 -18.47 17.51
N ILE A 244 14.07 -19.12 16.61
CA ILE A 244 12.61 -18.98 16.48
C ILE A 244 11.89 -19.11 17.84
N PRO A 245 12.16 -20.10 18.73
CA PRO A 245 11.43 -20.19 20.01
C PRO A 245 11.62 -18.97 20.90
N ILE A 246 12.82 -18.37 20.91
CA ILE A 246 13.13 -17.19 21.72
C ILE A 246 12.44 -15.97 21.11
N PHE A 247 12.52 -15.81 19.79
CA PHE A 247 11.83 -14.74 19.08
C PHE A 247 10.33 -14.79 19.32
N ASP A 248 9.69 -15.95 19.17
CA ASP A 248 8.26 -16.14 19.40
C ASP A 248 7.86 -15.85 20.82
N TRP A 249 8.66 -16.26 21.81
CA TRP A 249 8.41 -15.93 23.21
C TRP A 249 8.41 -14.41 23.45
N VAL A 250 9.39 -13.70 22.88
CA VAL A 250 9.49 -12.23 22.98
C VAL A 250 8.29 -11.57 22.28
N MET A 251 7.95 -11.99 21.05
CA MET A 251 6.82 -11.42 20.30
C MET A 251 5.48 -11.63 21.01
N LYS A 252 5.30 -12.79 21.62
CA LYS A 252 4.08 -13.12 22.36
C LYS A 252 4.01 -12.42 23.73
N ASN A 253 5.05 -12.53 24.55
CA ASN A 253 4.98 -12.17 25.96
C ASN A 253 5.44 -10.73 26.24
N VAL A 254 6.40 -10.20 25.49
CA VAL A 254 6.89 -8.83 25.65
C VAL A 254 6.08 -7.87 24.77
N PHE A 255 5.98 -8.13 23.48
CA PHE A 255 5.29 -7.22 22.55
C PHE A 255 3.79 -7.50 22.41
N GLY A 256 3.31 -8.70 22.76
CA GLY A 256 1.89 -9.07 22.66
C GLY A 256 1.36 -9.11 21.21
N ILE A 257 2.26 -9.26 20.23
CA ILE A 257 1.91 -9.18 18.79
C ILE A 257 0.97 -10.32 18.40
N TYR A 258 1.18 -11.53 18.89
CA TYR A 258 0.37 -12.69 18.52
C TYR A 258 -1.07 -12.66 19.06
N ASP A 259 -1.38 -11.72 19.95
CA ASP A 259 -2.70 -11.52 20.52
C ASP A 259 -3.48 -10.36 19.87
N THR A 260 -2.85 -9.56 19.02
CA THR A 260 -3.43 -8.32 18.47
C THR A 260 -4.73 -8.54 17.69
N MET A 261 -4.88 -9.68 17.01
CA MET A 261 -6.05 -10.02 16.17
C MET A 261 -7.15 -10.79 16.92
N LYS A 262 -7.08 -10.95 18.24
CA LYS A 262 -8.07 -11.74 19.00
C LYS A 262 -9.48 -11.18 18.88
N GLU A 263 -9.62 -9.87 18.98
CA GLU A 263 -10.91 -9.15 18.95
C GLU A 263 -11.17 -8.46 17.60
N PHE A 264 -10.43 -8.84 16.56
CA PHE A 264 -10.58 -8.27 15.24
C PHE A 264 -11.99 -8.47 14.70
N THR A 265 -12.63 -7.39 14.26
CA THR A 265 -13.95 -7.38 13.62
C THR A 265 -13.89 -6.94 12.16
N GLY A 266 -12.85 -6.19 11.80
CA GLY A 266 -12.71 -5.61 10.47
C GLY A 266 -13.67 -4.45 10.21
N ARG A 267 -13.61 -3.91 8.99
CA ARG A 267 -14.54 -2.85 8.55
C ARG A 267 -15.95 -3.43 8.45
N LYS A 268 -16.92 -2.82 9.13
CA LYS A 268 -18.34 -3.12 9.01
C LYS A 268 -18.92 -2.54 7.72
#